data_3f6e1d7f9806a9ebb1b1912786302944
#
_entry.id   3f6e1d7f9806a9ebb1b1912786302944
#
_cell.length_a   1.000
_cell.length_b   1.000
_cell.length_c   1.000
_cell.angle_alpha   90.00
_cell.angle_beta   90.00
_cell.angle_gamma   90.00
#
_symmetry.space_group_name_H-M   'P 1'
#
loop_
_entity.id
_entity.type
_entity.pdbx_description
1 polymer ?
#
loop_
_entity_poly.entity_id
_entity_poly.type
_entity_poly.pdbx_seq_one_letter_code
_entity_poly.pdbx_strand_id
1 'polypeptide(L)'
;MKMKKLFKQATVLTFTTALLVGGGSLSFAKIKDGRDYKETYGISHITRDDMLKIPEQQKSEQFTVPAFDASTIKNIPSAKGYDKSGNLIDLDVWDSWPLQNADGTVANYNGYNLVFALAGDPRNGNDTSIYLFYQKIGETSIESWKNAGRVFKDSDKFVPDDPHLKYQTQEWSGSATLTTDGKVRLFYTDFSGAPEDGGTGYGKQTLTTAQVNLSQPDGDTLKVEGVEDHKSIFDGDGKTYQNVQQFIDEGAYLSGDNHTLRDPHYVEDENGRKYLVFEANTGTETGYQGEDSLFNKAYYGGSEVFFQQEKEKLLQSPKKHDAELANGALGIIELNDDYTLKKVMKPLITSNTVTDEIERANVFKMNDKWYLFTDSRGAKMTIDGISTEDIYMLGFYADSLTGPYKPLNGTGLVLKMDLDPADLTFSYSHFAVPQAEGDNVVITSYMTNRGFYTDHHATFAPSFLLEIKGSKTSVVKDSILSQGQLTID
;
A
#
# COMPACT_ATOMS: atom_id res chain seq x y z
N MET A 1 -66.57 33.74 3.44
CA MET A 1 -65.88 35.05 3.39
C MET A 1 -64.57 34.89 2.61
N LYS A 2 -64.43 35.63 1.58
CA LYS A 2 -63.60 35.69 0.40
C LYS A 2 -62.23 35.01 0.45
N MET A 3 -62.03 34.02 -0.49
CA MET A 3 -60.78 33.60 -1.11
C MET A 3 -60.16 34.74 -1.92
N LYS A 4 -58.82 34.89 -1.82
CA LYS A 4 -58.03 35.57 -2.86
C LYS A 4 -56.97 34.62 -3.41
N LYS A 5 -57.12 34.27 -4.68
CA LYS A 5 -56.11 33.65 -5.56
C LYS A 5 -55.03 34.68 -5.88
N LEU A 6 -53.78 34.30 -5.86
CA LEU A 6 -52.67 35.00 -6.53
C LEU A 6 -51.98 34.06 -7.48
N PHE A 7 -52.11 34.36 -8.76
CA PHE A 7 -51.30 33.85 -9.87
C PHE A 7 -49.89 34.44 -9.79
N LYS A 8 -48.89 33.66 -9.97
CA LYS A 8 -47.55 34.13 -10.36
C LYS A 8 -47.19 33.57 -11.72
N GLN A 9 -46.89 34.51 -12.61
CA GLN A 9 -46.53 34.34 -14.00
C GLN A 9 -45.15 33.65 -14.13
N ALA A 10 -45.06 32.73 -15.09
CA ALA A 10 -43.80 32.14 -15.55
C ALA A 10 -43.15 33.12 -16.54
N THR A 11 -41.93 33.48 -16.27
CA THR A 11 -41.10 34.21 -17.25
C THR A 11 -40.13 33.21 -17.89
N VAL A 12 -40.33 32.96 -19.19
CA VAL A 12 -39.43 32.21 -20.07
C VAL A 12 -38.29 33.13 -20.44
N LEU A 13 -37.07 32.79 -20.07
CA LEU A 13 -35.84 33.42 -20.60
C LEU A 13 -35.19 32.49 -21.62
N THR A 14 -35.25 32.95 -22.86
CA THR A 14 -34.52 32.36 -24.00
C THR A 14 -33.04 32.79 -23.93
N PHE A 15 -32.11 31.87 -23.85
CA PHE A 15 -30.68 32.15 -24.01
C PHE A 15 -30.21 31.76 -25.41
N THR A 16 -29.76 32.78 -26.12
CA THR A 16 -29.10 32.71 -27.43
C THR A 16 -27.66 32.24 -27.23
N THR A 17 -27.27 31.21 -27.97
CA THR A 17 -25.89 30.65 -28.01
C THR A 17 -24.97 31.60 -28.77
N ALA A 18 -23.91 32.08 -28.14
CA ALA A 18 -22.73 32.63 -28.80
C ALA A 18 -21.55 31.69 -28.58
N LEU A 19 -21.07 31.06 -29.64
CA LEU A 19 -19.79 30.34 -29.67
C LEU A 19 -18.66 31.37 -29.60
N LEU A 20 -17.82 31.32 -28.56
CA LEU A 20 -16.50 31.88 -28.52
C LEU A 20 -15.47 30.75 -28.29
N VAL A 21 -14.68 30.48 -29.31
CA VAL A 21 -13.49 29.62 -29.24
C VAL A 21 -12.41 30.40 -28.54
N GLY A 22 -12.05 29.98 -27.34
CA GLY A 22 -10.91 30.49 -26.58
C GLY A 22 -10.54 29.46 -25.53
N GLY A 23 -9.29 28.99 -25.60
CA GLY A 23 -8.76 27.99 -24.66
C GLY A 23 -8.83 28.50 -23.21
N GLY A 24 -9.62 27.83 -22.39
CA GLY A 24 -9.75 28.06 -20.98
C GLY A 24 -10.28 26.77 -20.32
N SER A 25 -9.68 26.41 -19.22
CA SER A 25 -10.02 25.32 -18.33
C SER A 25 -11.51 25.07 -18.23
N LEU A 26 -11.94 23.85 -18.55
CA LEU A 26 -13.31 23.38 -18.37
C LEU A 26 -13.68 23.39 -16.88
N SER A 27 -14.42 24.40 -16.46
CA SER A 27 -15.16 24.33 -15.18
C SER A 27 -16.39 23.49 -15.41
N PHE A 28 -16.47 22.34 -14.74
CA PHE A 28 -17.66 21.48 -14.80
C PHE A 28 -18.85 22.15 -14.11
N ALA A 29 -20.00 22.16 -14.78
CA ALA A 29 -21.21 22.73 -14.28
C ALA A 29 -21.74 21.93 -13.06
N LYS A 30 -22.15 22.63 -12.01
CA LYS A 30 -22.83 22.10 -10.83
C LYS A 30 -24.02 21.21 -11.22
N ILE A 31 -24.00 19.96 -10.74
CA ILE A 31 -25.16 19.08 -10.84
C ILE A 31 -26.24 19.56 -9.87
N LYS A 32 -27.47 19.60 -10.31
CA LYS A 32 -28.62 20.22 -9.64
C LYS A 32 -29.33 19.36 -8.60
N ASP A 33 -28.67 18.47 -7.90
CA ASP A 33 -29.30 17.72 -6.81
C ASP A 33 -29.16 18.36 -5.42
N GLY A 34 -28.49 19.52 -5.35
CA GLY A 34 -28.41 20.33 -4.13
C GLY A 34 -27.38 19.89 -3.11
N ARG A 35 -26.57 18.87 -3.39
CA ARG A 35 -25.47 18.42 -2.54
C ARG A 35 -24.18 19.17 -2.91
N ASP A 36 -23.50 19.76 -1.94
CA ASP A 36 -22.21 20.42 -2.12
C ASP A 36 -21.09 19.36 -2.15
N TYR A 37 -20.76 18.87 -3.36
CA TYR A 37 -19.57 18.02 -3.52
C TYR A 37 -18.31 18.86 -3.34
N LYS A 38 -17.47 18.49 -2.38
CA LYS A 38 -16.13 19.04 -2.29
C LYS A 38 -15.33 18.51 -3.49
N GLU A 39 -14.83 19.42 -4.35
CA GLU A 39 -13.99 19.04 -5.48
C GLU A 39 -12.70 18.41 -4.95
N THR A 40 -12.44 17.15 -5.33
CA THR A 40 -11.17 16.44 -5.08
C THR A 40 -10.11 16.80 -6.12
N TYR A 41 -10.05 18.08 -6.51
CA TYR A 41 -9.20 18.57 -7.58
C TYR A 41 -7.72 18.26 -7.33
N GLY A 42 -7.05 17.66 -8.33
CA GLY A 42 -5.64 17.28 -8.27
C GLY A 42 -5.34 15.93 -7.64
N ILE A 43 -6.36 15.18 -7.22
CA ILE A 43 -6.24 13.81 -6.75
C ILE A 43 -6.59 12.87 -7.91
N SER A 44 -5.78 11.83 -8.13
CA SER A 44 -6.10 10.76 -9.07
C SER A 44 -7.01 9.74 -8.42
N HIS A 45 -7.81 9.02 -9.22
CA HIS A 45 -8.74 8.02 -8.69
C HIS A 45 -8.55 6.67 -9.37
N ILE A 46 -8.65 5.59 -8.59
CA ILE A 46 -8.94 4.26 -9.10
C ILE A 46 -10.43 4.27 -9.39
N THR A 47 -10.81 4.24 -10.68
CA THR A 47 -12.20 4.43 -11.09
C THR A 47 -12.92 3.11 -11.31
N ARG A 48 -14.24 3.11 -11.13
CA ARG A 48 -15.07 1.92 -11.45
C ARG A 48 -14.98 1.54 -12.91
N ASP A 49 -14.89 2.52 -13.85
CA ASP A 49 -14.74 2.26 -15.29
C ASP A 49 -13.46 1.50 -15.63
N ASP A 50 -12.33 1.86 -14.97
CA ASP A 50 -11.08 1.15 -15.17
C ASP A 50 -11.13 -0.25 -14.56
N MET A 51 -11.62 -0.38 -13.34
CA MET A 51 -11.66 -1.64 -12.60
C MET A 51 -12.61 -2.66 -13.23
N LEU A 52 -13.75 -2.23 -13.79
CA LEU A 52 -14.69 -3.11 -14.51
C LEU A 52 -14.12 -3.72 -15.80
N LYS A 53 -13.00 -3.21 -16.31
CA LYS A 53 -12.27 -3.78 -17.46
C LYS A 53 -11.28 -4.87 -17.06
N ILE A 54 -10.87 -4.93 -15.77
CA ILE A 54 -9.89 -5.90 -15.27
C ILE A 54 -10.32 -7.35 -15.50
N PRO A 55 -11.58 -7.78 -15.28
CA PRO A 55 -12.00 -9.16 -15.51
C PRO A 55 -11.74 -9.68 -16.94
N GLU A 56 -11.74 -8.79 -17.94
CA GLU A 56 -11.37 -9.17 -19.30
C GLU A 56 -9.85 -9.08 -19.52
N GLN A 57 -9.23 -8.01 -19.05
CA GLN A 57 -7.80 -7.75 -19.23
C GLN A 57 -6.92 -8.82 -18.56
N GLN A 58 -7.28 -9.27 -17.36
CA GLN A 58 -6.55 -10.26 -16.57
C GLN A 58 -6.44 -11.65 -17.20
N LYS A 59 -7.18 -11.92 -18.29
CA LYS A 59 -7.05 -13.17 -19.05
C LYS A 59 -5.74 -13.27 -19.83
N SER A 60 -5.00 -12.16 -19.94
CA SER A 60 -3.69 -12.13 -20.59
C SER A 60 -2.60 -12.59 -19.65
N GLU A 61 -1.78 -13.56 -20.09
CA GLU A 61 -0.63 -14.09 -19.33
C GLU A 61 0.37 -13.00 -18.92
N GLN A 62 0.40 -11.87 -19.63
CA GLN A 62 1.31 -10.75 -19.30
C GLN A 62 1.10 -10.16 -17.91
N PHE A 63 -0.05 -10.41 -17.26
CA PHE A 63 -0.39 -9.91 -15.93
C PHE A 63 -0.40 -11.01 -14.87
N THR A 64 -0.12 -12.25 -15.24
CA THR A 64 -0.22 -13.38 -14.31
C THR A 64 1.11 -13.58 -13.60
N VAL A 65 1.08 -13.69 -12.27
CA VAL A 65 2.25 -14.10 -11.47
C VAL A 65 2.70 -15.48 -11.96
N PRO A 66 4.02 -15.68 -12.23
CA PRO A 66 4.50 -16.97 -12.71
C PRO A 66 4.15 -18.12 -11.77
N ALA A 67 3.79 -19.26 -12.34
CA ALA A 67 3.60 -20.48 -11.55
C ALA A 67 4.94 -20.98 -11.00
N PHE A 68 5.02 -21.16 -9.70
CA PHE A 68 6.22 -21.68 -9.03
C PHE A 68 6.08 -23.20 -8.77
N ASP A 69 7.21 -23.89 -8.76
CA ASP A 69 7.26 -25.31 -8.40
C ASP A 69 7.34 -25.47 -6.87
N ALA A 70 6.24 -25.85 -6.24
CA ALA A 70 6.14 -26.03 -4.79
C ALA A 70 7.23 -26.97 -4.22
N SER A 71 7.72 -27.93 -5.00
CA SER A 71 8.75 -28.88 -4.57
C SER A 71 10.15 -28.23 -4.40
N THR A 72 10.37 -27.07 -5.03
CA THR A 72 11.63 -26.33 -4.95
C THR A 72 11.64 -25.28 -3.85
N ILE A 73 10.46 -24.90 -3.33
CA ILE A 73 10.31 -23.86 -2.32
C ILE A 73 10.77 -24.35 -0.96
N LYS A 74 11.64 -23.59 -0.32
CA LYS A 74 12.19 -23.90 1.00
C LYS A 74 11.86 -22.79 2.00
N ASN A 75 11.78 -23.19 3.27
CA ASN A 75 11.79 -22.21 4.36
C ASN A 75 13.13 -21.51 4.43
N ILE A 76 13.19 -20.30 4.96
CA ILE A 76 14.45 -19.60 5.24
C ILE A 76 15.12 -20.30 6.43
N PRO A 77 16.26 -21.00 6.29
CA PRO A 77 16.81 -21.83 7.38
C PRO A 77 17.20 -21.00 8.62
N SER A 78 17.54 -19.74 8.42
CA SER A 78 17.91 -18.83 9.51
C SER A 78 16.72 -18.11 10.16
N ALA A 79 15.48 -18.27 9.63
CA ALA A 79 14.29 -17.66 10.21
C ALA A 79 13.91 -18.37 11.52
N LYS A 80 14.63 -18.02 12.57
CA LYS A 80 14.46 -18.58 13.93
C LYS A 80 14.31 -17.44 14.93
N GLY A 81 13.44 -17.66 15.91
CA GLY A 81 13.20 -16.74 17.01
C GLY A 81 12.84 -17.50 18.28
N TYR A 82 12.44 -16.76 19.31
CA TYR A 82 12.04 -17.36 20.58
C TYR A 82 10.55 -17.09 20.81
N ASP A 83 9.83 -18.16 21.20
CA ASP A 83 8.43 -18.03 21.63
C ASP A 83 8.35 -17.33 23.01
N LYS A 84 7.13 -17.02 23.46
CA LYS A 84 6.87 -16.38 24.76
C LYS A 84 7.40 -17.19 25.96
N SER A 85 7.68 -18.47 25.76
CA SER A 85 8.25 -19.37 26.80
C SER A 85 9.77 -19.46 26.73
N GLY A 86 10.41 -18.78 25.77
CA GLY A 86 11.86 -18.79 25.56
C GLY A 86 12.38 -20.00 24.78
N ASN A 87 11.51 -20.77 24.12
CA ASN A 87 11.93 -21.86 23.27
C ASN A 87 12.31 -21.35 21.89
N LEU A 88 13.38 -21.88 21.31
CA LEU A 88 13.76 -21.62 19.94
C LEU A 88 12.76 -22.28 18.98
N ILE A 89 12.19 -21.50 18.07
CA ILE A 89 11.20 -21.92 17.08
C ILE A 89 11.58 -21.47 15.69
N ASP A 90 11.04 -22.12 14.67
CA ASP A 90 11.02 -21.61 13.31
C ASP A 90 9.93 -20.56 13.18
N LEU A 91 10.23 -19.47 12.47
CA LEU A 91 9.33 -18.34 12.27
C LEU A 91 8.64 -18.45 10.91
N ASP A 92 7.37 -18.05 10.85
CA ASP A 92 6.78 -17.58 9.62
C ASP A 92 7.37 -16.23 9.26
N VAL A 93 7.68 -16.02 7.96
CA VAL A 93 8.20 -14.76 7.41
C VAL A 93 7.27 -14.33 6.29
N TRP A 94 6.72 -13.12 6.40
CA TRP A 94 5.78 -12.60 5.41
C TRP A 94 6.21 -11.27 4.84
N ASP A 95 5.48 -10.18 4.93
CA ASP A 95 5.79 -8.91 4.27
C ASP A 95 7.26 -8.53 4.42
N SER A 96 7.92 -8.29 3.30
CA SER A 96 9.35 -7.98 3.29
C SER A 96 9.67 -6.80 2.37
N TRP A 97 10.73 -6.07 2.68
CA TRP A 97 11.24 -4.95 1.90
C TRP A 97 12.75 -4.82 2.03
N PRO A 98 13.45 -4.49 0.94
CA PRO A 98 14.89 -4.32 0.99
C PRO A 98 15.30 -3.00 1.66
N LEU A 99 16.54 -2.93 2.14
CA LEU A 99 17.21 -1.66 2.35
C LEU A 99 17.47 -1.00 0.99
N GLN A 100 16.99 0.22 0.80
CA GLN A 100 17.05 0.92 -0.47
C GLN A 100 17.91 2.20 -0.40
N ASN A 101 18.49 2.57 -1.52
CA ASN A 101 18.98 3.92 -1.75
C ASN A 101 17.81 4.89 -1.95
N ALA A 102 18.07 6.19 -1.92
CA ALA A 102 17.04 7.22 -2.12
C ALA A 102 16.31 7.13 -3.48
N ASP A 103 16.93 6.51 -4.49
CA ASP A 103 16.34 6.27 -5.82
C ASP A 103 15.49 4.99 -5.90
N GLY A 104 15.37 4.24 -4.80
CA GLY A 104 14.61 3.00 -4.72
C GLY A 104 15.40 1.74 -5.08
N THR A 105 16.62 1.83 -5.60
CA THR A 105 17.47 0.66 -5.87
C THR A 105 17.93 0.01 -4.57
N VAL A 106 18.32 -1.29 -4.63
CA VAL A 106 18.83 -2.00 -3.45
C VAL A 106 20.13 -1.37 -2.99
N ALA A 107 20.22 -1.06 -1.70
CA ALA A 107 21.44 -0.49 -1.11
C ALA A 107 22.46 -1.59 -0.81
N ASN A 108 23.74 -1.31 -1.10
CA ASN A 108 24.85 -2.12 -0.67
C ASN A 108 25.29 -1.71 0.74
N TYR A 109 25.00 -2.56 1.72
CA TYR A 109 25.46 -2.35 3.09
C TYR A 109 26.70 -3.21 3.38
N ASN A 110 27.90 -2.66 3.24
CA ASN A 110 29.18 -3.35 3.50
C ASN A 110 29.34 -4.70 2.76
N GLY A 111 28.84 -4.80 1.53
CA GLY A 111 28.90 -6.05 0.74
C GLY A 111 27.70 -6.98 0.93
N TYR A 112 26.65 -6.52 1.59
CA TYR A 112 25.42 -7.28 1.82
C TYR A 112 24.17 -6.58 1.28
N ASN A 113 23.24 -7.39 0.81
CA ASN A 113 21.82 -7.02 0.68
C ASN A 113 21.14 -7.23 2.02
N LEU A 114 20.35 -6.25 2.47
CA LEU A 114 19.57 -6.30 3.69
C LEU A 114 18.09 -6.31 3.36
N VAL A 115 17.32 -7.18 4.02
CA VAL A 115 15.85 -7.26 3.92
C VAL A 115 15.24 -7.22 5.30
N PHE A 116 14.38 -6.27 5.53
CA PHE A 116 13.47 -6.27 6.66
C PHE A 116 12.25 -7.11 6.33
N ALA A 117 11.74 -7.85 7.29
CA ALA A 117 10.54 -8.65 7.10
C ALA A 117 9.75 -8.77 8.39
N LEU A 118 8.44 -8.83 8.24
CA LEU A 118 7.57 -9.25 9.35
C LEU A 118 7.79 -10.74 9.60
N ALA A 119 7.97 -11.11 10.85
CA ALA A 119 8.07 -12.50 11.24
C ALA A 119 7.51 -12.74 12.64
N GLY A 120 7.09 -13.96 12.90
CA GLY A 120 6.54 -14.33 14.20
C GLY A 120 6.30 -15.83 14.38
N ASP A 121 5.82 -16.19 15.58
CA ASP A 121 5.44 -17.56 15.91
C ASP A 121 4.22 -17.97 15.07
N PRO A 122 4.33 -19.00 14.20
CA PRO A 122 3.24 -19.45 13.34
C PRO A 122 1.98 -19.90 14.09
N ARG A 123 2.10 -20.14 15.40
CA ARG A 123 0.99 -20.53 16.29
C ARG A 123 0.26 -19.32 16.89
N ASN A 124 0.78 -18.10 16.68
CA ASN A 124 0.25 -16.87 17.26
C ASN A 124 0.17 -15.77 16.20
N GLY A 125 -0.99 -15.64 15.57
CA GLY A 125 -1.22 -14.65 14.51
C GLY A 125 -1.03 -13.17 14.92
N ASN A 126 -0.95 -12.88 16.23
CA ASN A 126 -0.69 -11.54 16.76
C ASN A 126 0.80 -11.31 17.11
N ASP A 127 1.67 -12.29 16.83
CA ASP A 127 3.10 -12.16 17.04
C ASP A 127 3.76 -11.62 15.78
N THR A 128 3.58 -10.31 15.54
CA THR A 128 4.16 -9.62 14.39
C THR A 128 5.28 -8.71 14.83
N SER A 129 6.48 -9.05 14.42
CA SER A 129 7.71 -8.31 14.73
C SER A 129 8.57 -8.15 13.49
N ILE A 130 9.33 -7.06 13.42
CA ILE A 130 10.28 -6.82 12.32
C ILE A 130 11.61 -7.50 12.63
N TYR A 131 12.04 -8.35 11.72
CA TYR A 131 13.36 -8.99 11.72
C TYR A 131 14.20 -8.46 10.56
N LEU A 132 15.52 -8.47 10.72
CA LEU A 132 16.47 -8.13 9.67
C LEU A 132 17.16 -9.41 9.17
N PHE A 133 17.01 -9.66 7.87
CA PHE A 133 17.74 -10.70 7.15
C PHE A 133 18.80 -10.05 6.26
N TYR A 134 19.90 -10.76 6.01
CA TYR A 134 20.97 -10.30 5.14
C TYR A 134 21.58 -11.43 4.34
N GLN A 135 22.07 -11.09 3.16
CA GLN A 135 22.71 -12.03 2.23
C GLN A 135 23.88 -11.32 1.57
N LYS A 136 25.01 -12.01 1.38
CA LYS A 136 26.16 -11.44 0.68
C LYS A 136 25.80 -11.15 -0.78
N ILE A 137 26.22 -9.99 -1.29
CA ILE A 137 25.98 -9.63 -2.70
C ILE A 137 26.63 -10.67 -3.62
N GLY A 138 25.89 -11.10 -4.64
CA GLY A 138 26.25 -12.18 -5.55
C GLY A 138 25.82 -13.57 -5.11
N GLU A 139 25.35 -13.76 -3.87
CA GLU A 139 24.66 -14.97 -3.45
C GLU A 139 23.16 -14.86 -3.76
N THR A 140 22.56 -15.98 -4.20
CA THR A 140 21.13 -16.01 -4.58
C THR A 140 20.35 -17.14 -3.91
N SER A 141 21.05 -18.08 -3.23
CA SER A 141 20.40 -19.23 -2.59
C SER A 141 19.60 -18.79 -1.35
N ILE A 142 18.43 -19.40 -1.15
CA ILE A 142 17.63 -19.21 0.07
C ILE A 142 18.40 -19.60 1.34
N GLU A 143 19.32 -20.57 1.25
CA GLU A 143 20.16 -21.03 2.36
C GLU A 143 21.22 -20.02 2.77
N SER A 144 21.58 -19.07 1.93
CA SER A 144 22.57 -18.03 2.25
C SER A 144 22.00 -16.83 2.99
N TRP A 145 20.68 -16.71 3.07
CA TRP A 145 20.04 -15.70 3.91
C TRP A 145 20.32 -15.98 5.39
N LYS A 146 20.85 -14.97 6.08
CA LYS A 146 21.15 -15.00 7.52
C LYS A 146 20.23 -14.07 8.26
N ASN A 147 19.92 -14.38 9.52
CA ASN A 147 19.10 -13.57 10.39
C ASN A 147 19.98 -12.74 11.33
N ALA A 148 19.93 -11.41 11.20
CA ALA A 148 20.65 -10.48 12.06
C ALA A 148 19.95 -10.25 13.41
N GLY A 149 18.71 -10.71 13.55
CA GLY A 149 17.90 -10.60 14.76
C GLY A 149 16.66 -9.70 14.59
N ARG A 150 15.87 -9.67 15.64
CA ARG A 150 14.72 -8.80 15.79
C ARG A 150 15.16 -7.35 15.92
N VAL A 151 14.47 -6.42 15.21
CA VAL A 151 14.85 -5.01 15.19
C VAL A 151 14.55 -4.33 16.52
N PHE A 152 13.35 -4.51 17.05
CA PHE A 152 12.94 -3.92 18.32
C PHE A 152 13.01 -4.95 19.45
N LYS A 153 13.78 -4.69 20.48
CA LYS A 153 13.68 -5.41 21.75
C LYS A 153 12.41 -4.95 22.47
N ASP A 154 11.92 -5.74 23.41
CA ASP A 154 10.70 -5.37 24.14
C ASP A 154 10.82 -4.01 24.85
N SER A 155 12.01 -3.65 25.32
CA SER A 155 12.31 -2.33 25.89
C SER A 155 12.27 -1.18 24.87
N ASP A 156 12.52 -1.47 23.61
CA ASP A 156 12.64 -0.45 22.55
C ASP A 156 11.29 -0.07 21.96
N LYS A 157 10.26 -0.92 22.18
CA LYS A 157 8.89 -0.69 21.72
C LYS A 157 8.20 0.49 22.40
N PHE A 158 8.58 0.75 23.66
CA PHE A 158 7.95 1.77 24.46
C PHE A 158 8.82 3.02 24.47
N VAL A 159 8.33 4.10 23.89
CA VAL A 159 8.92 5.42 23.99
C VAL A 159 8.08 6.23 24.99
N PRO A 160 8.51 6.34 26.28
CA PRO A 160 7.66 6.89 27.34
C PRO A 160 7.18 8.32 27.07
N ASP A 161 8.00 9.10 26.37
CA ASP A 161 7.72 10.50 26.04
C ASP A 161 6.94 10.67 24.73
N ASP A 162 6.73 9.60 23.96
CA ASP A 162 5.90 9.61 22.76
C ASP A 162 4.53 8.97 23.06
N PRO A 163 3.45 9.77 23.10
CA PRO A 163 2.12 9.26 23.46
C PRO A 163 1.56 8.24 22.46
N HIS A 164 2.09 8.20 21.24
CA HIS A 164 1.63 7.29 20.18
C HIS A 164 2.28 5.92 20.28
N LEU A 165 3.55 5.84 20.71
CA LEU A 165 4.31 4.58 20.85
C LEU A 165 4.18 3.95 22.24
N LYS A 166 3.32 4.51 23.07
CA LYS A 166 3.12 4.05 24.46
C LYS A 166 2.43 2.68 24.55
N TYR A 167 1.68 2.27 23.54
CA TYR A 167 0.81 1.09 23.59
C TYR A 167 1.03 0.16 22.40
N GLN A 168 2.19 0.19 21.78
CA GLN A 168 2.54 -0.68 20.66
C GLN A 168 2.39 -2.16 21.04
N THR A 169 1.60 -2.89 20.25
CA THR A 169 1.43 -4.34 20.41
C THR A 169 2.08 -5.13 19.29
N GLN A 170 2.13 -4.58 18.06
CA GLN A 170 2.72 -5.19 16.88
C GLN A 170 3.51 -4.17 16.06
N GLU A 171 4.43 -4.65 15.27
CA GLU A 171 5.16 -3.92 14.25
C GLU A 171 4.65 -4.38 12.89
N TRP A 172 4.23 -3.43 12.02
CA TRP A 172 3.73 -3.77 10.70
C TRP A 172 4.62 -3.19 9.61
N SER A 173 4.31 -3.49 8.35
CA SER A 173 5.11 -3.24 7.17
C SER A 173 5.54 -1.79 6.98
N GLY A 174 6.56 -1.62 6.14
CA GLY A 174 7.11 -0.31 5.83
C GLY A 174 8.21 -0.34 4.77
N SER A 175 9.22 0.50 4.95
CA SER A 175 10.39 0.62 4.09
C SER A 175 11.65 0.95 4.89
N ALA A 176 12.82 0.81 4.26
CA ALA A 176 14.08 1.17 4.87
C ALA A 176 15.00 1.86 3.86
N THR A 177 15.73 2.88 4.30
CA THR A 177 16.68 3.60 3.44
C THR A 177 18.07 3.65 4.06
N LEU A 178 19.09 3.54 3.21
CA LEU A 178 20.47 3.85 3.57
C LEU A 178 20.67 5.36 3.41
N THR A 179 20.89 6.03 4.52
CA THR A 179 21.09 7.48 4.54
C THR A 179 22.46 7.85 3.96
N THR A 180 22.63 9.10 3.56
CA THR A 180 23.91 9.59 2.99
C THR A 180 25.08 9.53 3.96
N ASP A 181 24.84 9.50 5.28
CA ASP A 181 25.85 9.29 6.30
C ASP A 181 26.03 7.80 6.68
N GLY A 182 25.47 6.89 5.89
CA GLY A 182 25.66 5.44 6.00
C GLY A 182 24.86 4.76 7.10
N LYS A 183 23.83 5.42 7.63
CA LYS A 183 22.95 4.86 8.64
C LYS A 183 21.75 4.15 8.01
N VAL A 184 21.21 3.18 8.72
CA VAL A 184 19.99 2.45 8.31
C VAL A 184 18.79 3.10 8.98
N ARG A 185 17.93 3.74 8.20
CA ARG A 185 16.68 4.34 8.67
C ARG A 185 15.49 3.46 8.27
N LEU A 186 14.75 3.02 9.27
CA LEU A 186 13.52 2.24 9.12
C LEU A 186 12.31 3.16 9.24
N PHE A 187 11.33 2.96 8.37
CA PHE A 187 9.98 3.49 8.47
C PHE A 187 9.02 2.30 8.53
N TYR A 188 8.11 2.29 9.47
CA TYR A 188 7.21 1.17 9.68
C TYR A 188 5.89 1.66 10.31
N THR A 189 4.93 0.76 10.43
CA THR A 189 3.67 1.05 11.11
C THR A 189 3.70 0.49 12.52
N ASP A 190 3.60 1.36 13.52
CA ASP A 190 3.23 0.96 14.88
C ASP A 190 1.74 0.63 14.91
N PHE A 191 1.41 -0.56 15.40
CA PHE A 191 0.05 -1.00 15.60
C PHE A 191 -0.26 -1.15 17.09
N SER A 192 -1.28 -0.41 17.55
CA SER A 192 -1.81 -0.49 18.90
C SER A 192 -3.12 -1.26 18.89
N GLY A 193 -3.08 -2.49 19.37
CA GLY A 193 -4.17 -3.46 19.28
C GLY A 193 -5.52 -2.96 19.79
N ALA A 194 -6.58 -3.51 19.24
CA ALA A 194 -7.94 -3.30 19.71
C ALA A 194 -8.16 -3.95 21.10
N PRO A 195 -9.17 -3.53 21.87
CA PRO A 195 -9.47 -4.12 23.19
C PRO A 195 -9.72 -5.61 23.15
N GLU A 196 -10.34 -6.14 22.11
CA GLU A 196 -10.58 -7.57 21.89
C GLU A 196 -9.29 -8.38 21.71
N ASP A 197 -8.22 -7.75 21.23
CA ASP A 197 -6.88 -8.33 21.09
C ASP A 197 -6.01 -8.12 22.36
N GLY A 198 -6.59 -7.57 23.42
CA GLY A 198 -5.90 -7.24 24.67
C GLY A 198 -5.17 -5.90 24.65
N GLY A 199 -5.34 -5.10 23.59
CA GLY A 199 -4.82 -3.75 23.48
C GLY A 199 -5.78 -2.68 24.01
N THR A 200 -5.41 -1.42 23.89
CA THR A 200 -6.23 -0.25 24.26
C THR A 200 -6.33 0.78 23.13
N GLY A 201 -5.67 0.53 22.01
CA GLY A 201 -5.54 1.47 20.89
C GLY A 201 -6.60 1.35 19.80
N TYR A 202 -7.53 0.44 19.91
CA TYR A 202 -8.60 0.21 18.92
C TYR A 202 -8.09 -0.06 17.49
N GLY A 203 -6.93 -0.68 17.35
CA GLY A 203 -6.32 -0.90 16.04
C GLY A 203 -5.67 0.36 15.45
N LYS A 204 -5.28 1.30 16.31
CA LYS A 204 -4.58 2.51 15.89
C LYS A 204 -3.30 2.16 15.15
N GLN A 205 -3.12 2.78 14.00
CA GLN A 205 -1.95 2.67 13.16
C GLN A 205 -1.22 4.01 13.16
N THR A 206 0.11 3.98 13.35
CA THR A 206 0.92 5.20 13.40
C THR A 206 2.15 5.01 12.52
N LEU A 207 2.36 5.91 11.55
CA LEU A 207 3.60 5.94 10.79
C LEU A 207 4.74 6.34 11.71
N THR A 208 5.78 5.53 11.76
CA THR A 208 6.84 5.59 12.76
C THR A 208 8.20 5.43 12.09
N THR A 209 9.24 5.98 12.70
CA THR A 209 10.62 5.82 12.23
C THR A 209 11.59 5.51 13.37
N ALA A 210 12.63 4.75 13.04
CA ALA A 210 13.75 4.49 13.92
C ALA A 210 15.06 4.36 13.14
N GLN A 211 16.17 4.73 13.72
CA GLN A 211 17.49 4.36 13.21
C GLN A 211 17.86 2.98 13.74
N VAL A 212 18.20 2.05 12.86
CA VAL A 212 18.62 0.69 13.25
C VAL A 212 20.13 0.64 13.36
N ASN A 213 20.63 0.26 14.54
CA ASN A 213 22.05 0.13 14.80
C ASN A 213 22.50 -1.29 14.55
N LEU A 214 23.47 -1.45 13.67
CA LEU A 214 24.05 -2.73 13.27
C LEU A 214 25.51 -2.81 13.70
N SER A 215 25.95 -4.00 14.11
CA SER A 215 27.35 -4.32 14.32
C SER A 215 27.78 -5.44 13.37
N GLN A 216 29.09 -5.52 13.14
CA GLN A 216 29.72 -6.55 12.30
C GLN A 216 30.95 -7.09 13.07
N PRO A 217 30.72 -7.89 14.13
CA PRO A 217 31.75 -8.23 15.11
C PRO A 217 32.92 -9.06 14.55
N ASP A 218 32.70 -9.82 13.48
CA ASP A 218 33.70 -10.72 12.88
C ASP A 218 33.91 -10.47 11.39
N GLY A 219 33.39 -9.38 10.86
CA GLY A 219 33.49 -9.04 9.44
C GLY A 219 32.48 -9.75 8.52
N ASP A 220 31.93 -10.89 8.93
CA ASP A 220 31.01 -11.71 8.12
C ASP A 220 29.59 -11.81 8.72
N THR A 221 29.43 -11.48 9.99
CA THR A 221 28.15 -11.58 10.70
C THR A 221 27.59 -10.19 10.98
N LEU A 222 26.39 -9.89 10.46
CA LEU A 222 25.64 -8.71 10.86
C LEU A 222 24.73 -9.05 12.04
N LYS A 223 24.61 -8.11 12.97
CA LYS A 223 23.75 -8.23 14.15
C LYS A 223 23.05 -6.93 14.44
N VAL A 224 21.76 -7.01 14.73
CA VAL A 224 20.98 -5.87 15.25
C VAL A 224 21.37 -5.63 16.71
N GLU A 225 21.85 -4.43 17.01
CA GLU A 225 22.19 -4.01 18.39
C GLU A 225 21.02 -3.30 19.10
N GLY A 226 20.08 -2.77 18.33
CA GLY A 226 18.89 -2.06 18.81
C GLY A 226 18.59 -0.86 17.91
N VAL A 227 17.74 0.02 18.39
CA VAL A 227 17.31 1.23 17.68
C VAL A 227 17.60 2.48 18.48
N GLU A 228 17.72 3.60 17.76
CA GLU A 228 17.77 4.93 18.34
C GLU A 228 16.92 5.91 17.51
N ASP A 229 16.70 7.12 18.00
CA ASP A 229 15.85 8.13 17.35
C ASP A 229 14.49 7.55 16.88
N HIS A 230 13.88 6.75 17.78
CA HIS A 230 12.60 6.10 17.58
C HIS A 230 11.46 7.05 17.93
N LYS A 231 10.60 7.36 16.97
CA LYS A 231 9.54 8.36 17.13
C LYS A 231 8.38 8.15 16.16
N SER A 232 7.19 8.56 16.59
CA SER A 232 6.01 8.66 15.74
C SER A 232 6.14 9.82 14.76
N ILE A 233 5.48 9.69 13.60
CA ILE A 233 5.47 10.72 12.56
C ILE A 233 4.05 11.23 12.35
N PHE A 234 3.07 10.31 12.13
CA PHE A 234 1.72 10.69 11.75
C PHE A 234 0.73 9.55 12.02
N ASP A 235 -0.50 9.87 12.47
CA ASP A 235 -1.58 8.92 12.77
C ASP A 235 -2.96 9.37 12.24
N GLY A 236 -2.93 10.23 11.20
CA GLY A 236 -4.15 10.78 10.60
C GLY A 236 -4.58 12.10 11.27
N ASP A 237 -5.04 13.05 10.44
CA ASP A 237 -5.48 14.37 10.90
C ASP A 237 -7.03 14.51 10.94
N GLY A 238 -7.74 13.48 10.51
CA GLY A 238 -9.19 13.45 10.39
C GLY A 238 -9.74 14.30 9.24
N LYS A 239 -8.89 15.09 8.57
CA LYS A 239 -9.26 16.02 7.50
C LYS A 239 -8.78 15.53 6.15
N THR A 240 -7.48 15.38 6.02
CA THR A 240 -6.85 14.85 4.79
C THR A 240 -6.91 13.33 4.80
N TYR A 241 -6.61 12.73 5.93
CA TYR A 241 -6.64 11.28 6.14
C TYR A 241 -7.45 10.95 7.38
N GLN A 242 -8.24 9.89 7.31
CA GLN A 242 -9.01 9.36 8.43
C GLN A 242 -8.08 9.07 9.61
N ASN A 243 -8.54 9.32 10.82
CA ASN A 243 -7.88 8.92 12.05
C ASN A 243 -8.69 7.84 12.78
N VAL A 244 -8.06 7.18 13.75
CA VAL A 244 -8.71 6.09 14.49
C VAL A 244 -9.98 6.55 15.23
N GLN A 245 -10.09 7.81 15.67
CA GLN A 245 -11.27 8.30 16.38
C GLN A 245 -12.51 8.34 15.47
N GLN A 246 -12.35 8.74 14.20
CA GLN A 246 -13.45 8.70 13.23
C GLN A 246 -13.94 7.27 13.01
N PHE A 247 -13.01 6.31 12.86
CA PHE A 247 -13.33 4.91 12.75
C PHE A 247 -14.09 4.36 13.98
N ILE A 248 -13.69 4.75 15.19
CA ILE A 248 -14.38 4.38 16.42
C ILE A 248 -15.80 4.99 16.47
N ASP A 249 -15.92 6.26 16.14
CA ASP A 249 -17.21 7.00 16.18
C ASP A 249 -18.24 6.42 15.19
N GLU A 250 -17.79 5.78 14.12
CA GLU A 250 -18.61 5.11 13.11
C GLU A 250 -18.90 3.63 13.41
N GLY A 251 -18.52 3.17 14.57
CA GLY A 251 -18.79 1.80 15.04
C GLY A 251 -17.64 0.81 14.82
N ALA A 252 -16.49 1.28 14.34
CA ALA A 252 -15.29 0.48 14.15
C ALA A 252 -15.57 -0.80 13.33
N TYR A 253 -15.00 -1.92 13.70
CA TYR A 253 -15.17 -3.20 13.00
C TYR A 253 -16.63 -3.71 12.92
N LEU A 254 -17.53 -3.21 13.78
CA LEU A 254 -18.93 -3.62 13.77
C LEU A 254 -19.71 -3.05 12.56
N SER A 255 -19.22 -1.96 11.97
CA SER A 255 -19.80 -1.37 10.75
C SER A 255 -19.38 -2.10 9.47
N GLY A 256 -18.37 -2.97 9.53
CA GLY A 256 -17.70 -3.56 8.36
C GLY A 256 -16.64 -2.66 7.74
N ASP A 257 -16.39 -1.51 8.34
CA ASP A 257 -15.35 -0.56 7.94
C ASP A 257 -13.94 -1.06 8.24
N ASN A 258 -12.94 -0.49 7.58
CA ASN A 258 -11.52 -0.80 7.76
C ASN A 258 -10.72 0.50 7.89
N HIS A 259 -10.02 0.67 8.99
CA HIS A 259 -9.12 1.81 9.17
C HIS A 259 -7.71 1.45 8.74
N THR A 260 -7.17 2.23 7.81
CA THR A 260 -5.79 2.06 7.32
C THR A 260 -5.00 3.35 7.47
N LEU A 261 -3.81 3.25 7.99
CA LEU A 261 -2.77 4.28 7.99
C LEU A 261 -1.41 3.60 8.16
N ARG A 262 -0.94 2.91 7.10
CA ARG A 262 0.14 1.94 7.21
C ARG A 262 1.06 1.88 5.99
N ASP A 263 2.05 0.99 6.07
CA ASP A 263 2.98 0.63 4.99
C ASP A 263 3.76 1.84 4.42
N PRO A 264 4.42 2.66 5.27
CA PRO A 264 5.13 3.83 4.79
C PRO A 264 6.29 3.46 3.88
N HIS A 265 6.29 4.01 2.66
CA HIS A 265 7.38 3.93 1.70
C HIS A 265 8.11 5.27 1.63
N TYR A 266 9.39 5.26 2.01
CA TYR A 266 10.24 6.44 1.96
C TYR A 266 10.75 6.70 0.54
N VAL A 267 10.75 7.97 0.14
CA VAL A 267 11.26 8.41 -1.15
C VAL A 267 11.77 9.85 -1.07
N GLU A 268 12.80 10.16 -1.87
CA GLU A 268 13.27 11.54 -2.08
C GLU A 268 12.92 12.01 -3.50
N ASP A 269 12.55 13.27 -3.64
CA ASP A 269 12.39 13.88 -4.96
C ASP A 269 13.76 14.35 -5.52
N GLU A 270 13.76 14.89 -6.73
CA GLU A 270 14.97 15.36 -7.41
C GLU A 270 15.69 16.51 -6.70
N ASN A 271 15.05 17.13 -5.72
CA ASN A 271 15.61 18.20 -4.90
C ASN A 271 16.08 17.71 -3.54
N GLY A 272 16.02 16.41 -3.28
CA GLY A 272 16.37 15.79 -1.99
C GLY A 272 15.34 16.06 -0.89
N ARG A 273 14.11 16.45 -1.23
CA ARG A 273 13.01 16.55 -0.26
C ARG A 273 12.50 15.16 0.05
N LYS A 274 12.25 14.92 1.32
CA LYS A 274 11.90 13.62 1.89
C LYS A 274 10.39 13.46 2.03
N TYR A 275 9.88 12.31 1.62
CA TYR A 275 8.46 12.00 1.68
C TYR A 275 8.23 10.58 2.20
N LEU A 276 7.05 10.36 2.78
CA LEU A 276 6.46 9.03 2.93
C LEU A 276 5.21 8.94 2.06
N VAL A 277 5.12 7.88 1.28
CA VAL A 277 3.90 7.44 0.59
C VAL A 277 3.38 6.23 1.35
N PHE A 278 2.09 6.18 1.65
CA PHE A 278 1.52 5.19 2.56
C PHE A 278 0.07 4.86 2.22
N GLU A 279 -0.40 3.72 2.68
CA GLU A 279 -1.81 3.39 2.66
C GLU A 279 -2.57 4.19 3.73
N ALA A 280 -3.75 4.68 3.36
CA ALA A 280 -4.65 5.41 4.24
C ALA A 280 -6.11 5.31 3.77
N ASN A 281 -7.03 5.81 4.60
CA ASN A 281 -8.37 6.17 4.19
C ASN A 281 -8.50 7.70 4.08
N THR A 282 -9.35 8.18 3.16
CA THR A 282 -9.58 9.62 2.97
C THR A 282 -10.27 10.26 4.18
N GLY A 283 -9.87 11.48 4.50
CA GLY A 283 -10.49 12.30 5.54
C GLY A 283 -11.61 13.19 5.01
N THR A 284 -12.18 14.00 5.90
CA THR A 284 -13.38 14.82 5.62
C THR A 284 -13.20 15.87 4.50
N GLU A 285 -11.97 16.20 4.14
CA GLU A 285 -11.65 17.19 3.09
C GLU A 285 -11.20 16.57 1.76
N THR A 286 -11.04 15.23 1.71
CA THR A 286 -10.47 14.53 0.54
C THR A 286 -11.37 13.44 -0.03
N GLY A 287 -12.65 13.42 0.35
CA GLY A 287 -13.63 12.46 -0.14
C GLY A 287 -13.93 11.38 0.89
N TYR A 288 -14.43 11.82 2.07
CA TYR A 288 -14.77 10.90 3.15
C TYR A 288 -15.83 9.88 2.72
N GLN A 289 -15.82 8.71 3.35
CA GLN A 289 -16.80 7.64 3.12
C GLN A 289 -18.24 8.08 3.40
N GLY A 290 -19.22 7.29 2.97
CA GLY A 290 -20.64 7.52 3.16
C GLY A 290 -21.43 7.60 1.86
N GLU A 291 -22.76 7.68 1.95
CA GLU A 291 -23.66 7.62 0.80
C GLU A 291 -23.34 8.68 -0.26
N ASP A 292 -22.86 9.85 0.13
CA ASP A 292 -22.52 10.94 -0.79
C ASP A 292 -21.41 10.56 -1.77
N SER A 293 -20.51 9.64 -1.40
CA SER A 293 -19.45 9.13 -2.28
C SER A 293 -20.01 8.45 -3.52
N LEU A 294 -21.16 7.78 -3.41
CA LEU A 294 -21.83 7.08 -4.51
C LEU A 294 -22.34 8.02 -5.61
N PHE A 295 -22.41 9.32 -5.34
CA PHE A 295 -22.90 10.33 -6.29
C PHE A 295 -21.77 11.17 -6.90
N ASN A 296 -20.52 10.92 -6.50
CA ASN A 296 -19.38 11.63 -7.07
C ASN A 296 -18.90 10.97 -8.37
N LYS A 297 -19.20 11.61 -9.50
CA LYS A 297 -18.83 11.12 -10.83
C LYS A 297 -17.33 10.83 -11.01
N ALA A 298 -16.45 11.55 -10.30
CA ALA A 298 -15.00 11.36 -10.42
C ALA A 298 -14.55 9.95 -10.03
N TYR A 299 -15.26 9.28 -9.11
CA TYR A 299 -14.96 7.93 -8.68
C TYR A 299 -15.37 6.84 -9.69
N TYR A 300 -16.24 7.19 -10.62
CA TYR A 300 -16.70 6.26 -11.65
C TYR A 300 -15.82 6.27 -12.90
N GLY A 301 -15.24 7.42 -13.26
CA GLY A 301 -14.59 7.57 -14.57
C GLY A 301 -15.57 7.50 -15.74
N GLY A 302 -15.06 7.24 -16.94
CA GLY A 302 -15.87 7.00 -18.12
C GLY A 302 -16.75 8.18 -18.57
N SER A 303 -17.83 7.87 -19.32
CA SER A 303 -18.77 8.86 -19.82
C SER A 303 -19.88 9.19 -18.82
N GLU A 304 -20.64 10.25 -19.07
CA GLU A 304 -21.85 10.57 -18.30
C GLU A 304 -22.86 9.43 -18.32
N VAL A 305 -23.04 8.80 -19.48
CA VAL A 305 -23.96 7.66 -19.63
C VAL A 305 -23.50 6.49 -18.76
N PHE A 306 -22.22 6.17 -18.79
CA PHE A 306 -21.64 5.13 -17.93
C PHE A 306 -21.86 5.45 -16.44
N PHE A 307 -21.55 6.68 -16.01
CA PHE A 307 -21.75 7.10 -14.63
C PHE A 307 -23.20 6.86 -14.16
N GLN A 308 -24.19 7.31 -14.93
CA GLN A 308 -25.59 7.15 -14.55
C GLN A 308 -26.00 5.68 -14.47
N GLN A 309 -25.59 4.86 -15.43
CA GLN A 309 -25.91 3.42 -15.48
C GLN A 309 -25.23 2.66 -14.32
N GLU A 310 -23.94 2.88 -14.10
CA GLU A 310 -23.18 2.17 -13.08
C GLU A 310 -23.61 2.61 -11.66
N LYS A 311 -23.89 3.88 -11.46
CA LYS A 311 -24.46 4.39 -10.21
C LYS A 311 -25.80 3.72 -9.88
N GLU A 312 -26.75 3.71 -10.81
CA GLU A 312 -28.05 3.06 -10.60
C GLU A 312 -27.89 1.56 -10.29
N LYS A 313 -26.96 0.88 -10.98
CA LYS A 313 -26.64 -0.52 -10.72
C LYS A 313 -26.07 -0.70 -9.30
N LEU A 314 -25.13 0.16 -8.89
CA LEU A 314 -24.49 0.09 -7.58
C LEU A 314 -25.50 0.35 -6.46
N LEU A 315 -26.39 1.33 -6.61
CA LEU A 315 -27.44 1.65 -5.64
C LEU A 315 -28.41 0.49 -5.37
N GLN A 316 -28.53 -0.44 -6.33
CA GLN A 316 -29.37 -1.66 -6.23
C GLN A 316 -28.55 -2.91 -5.90
N SER A 317 -27.23 -2.80 -5.82
CA SER A 317 -26.30 -3.91 -5.58
C SER A 317 -26.23 -4.29 -4.10
N PRO A 318 -26.03 -5.57 -3.76
CA PRO A 318 -25.65 -5.95 -2.39
C PRO A 318 -24.31 -5.34 -1.94
N LYS A 319 -23.45 -4.90 -2.87
CA LYS A 319 -22.18 -4.21 -2.61
C LYS A 319 -22.34 -2.72 -2.29
N LYS A 320 -23.56 -2.17 -2.25
CA LYS A 320 -23.80 -0.74 -1.98
C LYS A 320 -23.16 -0.31 -0.67
N HIS A 321 -23.39 -1.07 0.40
CA HIS A 321 -22.83 -0.75 1.72
C HIS A 321 -21.30 -0.73 1.72
N ASP A 322 -20.68 -1.75 1.17
CA ASP A 322 -19.20 -1.81 1.08
C ASP A 322 -18.64 -0.66 0.23
N ALA A 323 -19.36 -0.25 -0.83
CA ALA A 323 -18.96 0.87 -1.67
C ALA A 323 -19.14 2.23 -0.97
N GLU A 324 -20.07 2.36 -0.04
CA GLU A 324 -20.22 3.55 0.81
C GLU A 324 -19.04 3.69 1.79
N LEU A 325 -18.52 2.58 2.30
CA LEU A 325 -17.37 2.54 3.21
C LEU A 325 -16.04 2.66 2.46
N ALA A 326 -15.98 2.20 1.20
CA ALA A 326 -14.75 2.18 0.41
C ALA A 326 -14.18 3.58 0.18
N ASN A 327 -13.06 3.90 0.81
CA ASN A 327 -12.37 5.19 0.73
C ASN A 327 -10.84 5.07 0.85
N GLY A 328 -10.28 3.94 0.43
CA GLY A 328 -8.82 3.72 0.42
C GLY A 328 -8.08 4.83 -0.33
N ALA A 329 -6.87 5.13 0.11
CA ALA A 329 -6.02 6.16 -0.46
C ALA A 329 -4.54 5.79 -0.40
N LEU A 330 -3.76 6.19 -1.40
CA LEU A 330 -2.31 6.31 -1.29
C LEU A 330 -1.99 7.74 -0.89
N GLY A 331 -1.65 7.89 0.39
CA GLY A 331 -1.32 9.16 1.01
C GLY A 331 0.12 9.58 0.77
N ILE A 332 0.42 10.84 1.00
CA ILE A 332 1.77 11.40 0.98
C ILE A 332 1.93 12.49 2.03
N ILE A 333 3.04 12.45 2.75
CA ILE A 333 3.48 13.52 3.65
C ILE A 333 4.91 13.93 3.34
N GLU A 334 5.24 15.20 3.54
CA GLU A 334 6.62 15.71 3.47
C GLU A 334 7.24 15.68 4.86
N LEU A 335 8.50 15.27 4.95
CA LEU A 335 9.28 15.17 6.18
C LEU A 335 10.30 16.30 6.30
N ASN A 336 10.64 16.66 7.53
CA ASN A 336 11.83 17.44 7.86
C ASN A 336 13.11 16.59 7.72
N ASP A 337 14.28 17.22 7.83
CA ASP A 337 15.57 16.51 7.77
C ASP A 337 15.77 15.52 8.90
N ASP A 338 15.15 15.74 10.04
CA ASP A 338 15.12 14.84 11.19
C ASP A 338 14.00 13.78 11.13
N TYR A 339 13.35 13.63 9.97
CA TYR A 339 12.26 12.69 9.72
C TYR A 339 10.96 12.94 10.51
N THR A 340 10.81 14.10 11.13
CA THR A 340 9.51 14.53 11.70
C THR A 340 8.57 15.03 10.61
N LEU A 341 7.26 15.04 10.88
CA LEU A 341 6.25 15.54 9.97
C LEU A 341 6.50 17.04 9.67
N LYS A 342 6.64 17.37 8.39
CA LYS A 342 6.72 18.76 7.91
C LYS A 342 5.38 19.24 7.36
N LYS A 343 4.72 18.40 6.56
CA LYS A 343 3.48 18.80 5.88
C LYS A 343 2.64 17.58 5.51
N VAL A 344 1.36 17.63 5.85
CA VAL A 344 0.34 16.72 5.31
C VAL A 344 -0.07 17.22 3.92
N MET A 345 -0.05 16.36 2.92
CA MET A 345 -0.38 16.65 1.54
C MET A 345 -1.64 15.88 1.12
N LYS A 346 -2.29 16.32 0.04
CA LYS A 346 -3.45 15.60 -0.51
C LYS A 346 -3.04 14.21 -0.99
N PRO A 347 -3.92 13.21 -0.92
CA PRO A 347 -3.66 11.88 -1.46
C PRO A 347 -3.19 11.93 -2.92
N LEU A 348 -2.26 11.05 -3.27
CA LEU A 348 -1.84 10.85 -4.67
C LEU A 348 -2.95 10.18 -5.47
N ILE A 349 -3.57 9.17 -4.85
CA ILE A 349 -4.63 8.35 -5.46
C ILE A 349 -5.67 8.04 -4.38
N THR A 350 -6.94 7.97 -4.77
CA THR A 350 -8.01 7.42 -3.93
C THR A 350 -8.78 6.34 -4.66
N SER A 351 -9.42 5.45 -3.91
CA SER A 351 -10.21 4.32 -4.42
C SER A 351 -11.65 4.32 -3.92
N ASN A 352 -12.20 5.51 -3.69
CA ASN A 352 -13.58 5.66 -3.22
C ASN A 352 -14.55 4.88 -4.11
N THR A 353 -15.52 4.22 -3.50
CA THR A 353 -16.53 3.35 -4.12
C THR A 353 -15.97 2.08 -4.79
N VAL A 354 -14.66 1.84 -4.69
CA VAL A 354 -13.97 0.70 -5.31
C VAL A 354 -13.41 -0.26 -4.26
N THR A 355 -12.58 0.25 -3.36
CA THR A 355 -11.99 -0.54 -2.26
C THR A 355 -11.56 0.37 -1.12
N ASP A 356 -11.61 -0.13 0.09
CA ASP A 356 -11.10 0.55 1.29
C ASP A 356 -9.68 0.11 1.66
N GLU A 357 -9.05 -0.76 0.85
CA GLU A 357 -7.73 -1.33 1.11
C GLU A 357 -6.88 -1.36 -0.15
N ILE A 358 -5.77 -0.60 -0.13
CA ILE A 358 -4.74 -0.55 -1.17
C ILE A 358 -3.36 -0.53 -0.50
N GLU A 359 -2.86 -1.73 -0.20
CA GLU A 359 -1.71 -1.99 0.66
C GLU A 359 -0.35 -1.83 -0.04
N ARG A 360 0.70 -1.76 0.74
CA ARG A 360 2.09 -1.89 0.26
C ARG A 360 2.48 -0.85 -0.77
N ALA A 361 2.22 0.42 -0.46
CA ALA A 361 2.68 1.53 -1.31
C ALA A 361 4.16 1.39 -1.65
N ASN A 362 4.49 1.43 -2.95
CA ASN A 362 5.85 1.27 -3.46
C ASN A 362 6.08 2.27 -4.60
N VAL A 363 6.95 3.24 -4.42
CA VAL A 363 7.16 4.33 -5.36
C VAL A 363 8.64 4.55 -5.67
N PHE A 364 8.97 4.74 -6.94
CA PHE A 364 10.32 5.07 -7.40
C PHE A 364 10.29 5.80 -8.73
N LYS A 365 11.42 6.41 -9.08
CA LYS A 365 11.61 7.04 -10.39
C LYS A 365 12.45 6.14 -11.31
N MET A 366 11.98 5.95 -12.54
CA MET A 366 12.69 5.22 -13.58
C MET A 366 12.38 5.83 -14.94
N ASN A 367 13.39 6.01 -15.79
CA ASN A 367 13.23 6.57 -17.17
C ASN A 367 12.40 7.88 -17.20
N ASP A 368 12.72 8.84 -16.32
CA ASP A 368 12.05 10.14 -16.17
C ASP A 368 10.57 10.08 -15.80
N LYS A 369 10.07 8.93 -15.33
CA LYS A 369 8.72 8.76 -14.79
C LYS A 369 8.75 8.28 -13.36
N TRP A 370 7.77 8.72 -12.59
CA TRP A 370 7.45 8.16 -11.29
C TRP A 370 6.46 7.00 -11.46
N TYR A 371 6.78 5.89 -10.87
CA TYR A 371 5.92 4.70 -10.84
C TYR A 371 5.49 4.45 -9.40
N LEU A 372 4.20 4.17 -9.23
CA LEU A 372 3.57 3.93 -7.93
C LEU A 372 2.77 2.64 -8.02
N PHE A 373 3.06 1.69 -7.16
CA PHE A 373 2.41 0.39 -7.09
C PHE A 373 1.73 0.20 -5.74
N THR A 374 0.72 -0.66 -5.72
CA THR A 374 -0.02 -1.04 -4.51
C THR A 374 -0.69 -2.39 -4.73
N ASP A 375 -0.88 -3.15 -3.65
CA ASP A 375 -1.61 -4.42 -3.68
C ASP A 375 -3.04 -4.22 -3.17
N SER A 376 -3.97 -5.00 -3.69
CA SER A 376 -5.34 -5.03 -3.20
C SER A 376 -5.92 -6.43 -3.34
N ARG A 377 -6.71 -6.83 -2.35
CA ARG A 377 -7.42 -8.11 -2.37
C ARG A 377 -8.77 -7.98 -3.07
N GLY A 378 -9.11 -8.92 -3.94
CA GLY A 378 -10.42 -8.94 -4.60
C GLY A 378 -11.58 -8.97 -3.61
N ALA A 379 -11.39 -9.60 -2.43
CA ALA A 379 -12.36 -9.61 -1.34
C ALA A 379 -12.74 -8.22 -0.81
N LYS A 380 -11.87 -7.22 -1.01
CA LYS A 380 -12.08 -5.84 -0.59
C LYS A 380 -12.63 -4.95 -1.71
N MET A 381 -12.80 -5.49 -2.91
CA MET A 381 -13.26 -4.72 -4.07
C MET A 381 -14.76 -4.84 -4.29
N THR A 382 -15.40 -3.72 -4.51
CA THR A 382 -16.85 -3.61 -4.78
C THR A 382 -17.19 -3.76 -6.27
N ILE A 383 -16.28 -4.30 -7.07
CA ILE A 383 -16.36 -4.41 -8.53
C ILE A 383 -16.93 -5.77 -8.94
N ASP A 384 -17.85 -5.78 -9.89
CA ASP A 384 -18.41 -7.01 -10.42
C ASP A 384 -17.41 -7.72 -11.34
N GLY A 385 -17.37 -9.06 -11.23
CA GLY A 385 -16.49 -9.90 -12.05
C GLY A 385 -15.07 -10.07 -11.50
N ILE A 386 -14.73 -9.38 -10.42
CA ILE A 386 -13.49 -9.64 -9.67
C ILE A 386 -13.73 -10.77 -8.67
N SER A 387 -12.84 -11.77 -8.66
CA SER A 387 -12.86 -12.85 -7.69
C SER A 387 -12.43 -12.36 -6.31
N THR A 388 -13.12 -12.80 -5.26
CA THR A 388 -12.76 -12.51 -3.87
C THR A 388 -11.47 -13.19 -3.42
N GLU A 389 -11.01 -14.20 -4.16
CA GLU A 389 -9.80 -14.97 -3.82
C GLU A 389 -8.54 -14.42 -4.51
N ASP A 390 -8.71 -13.59 -5.54
CA ASP A 390 -7.61 -13.05 -6.31
C ASP A 390 -6.88 -11.91 -5.56
N ILE A 391 -5.57 -11.83 -5.78
CA ILE A 391 -4.74 -10.70 -5.37
C ILE A 391 -4.32 -9.91 -6.61
N TYR A 392 -4.36 -8.59 -6.52
CA TYR A 392 -3.98 -7.69 -7.60
C TYR A 392 -2.87 -6.75 -7.16
N MET A 393 -1.82 -6.63 -7.96
CA MET A 393 -0.92 -5.48 -7.90
C MET A 393 -1.41 -4.46 -8.92
N LEU A 394 -1.75 -3.28 -8.45
CA LEU A 394 -2.14 -2.14 -9.28
C LEU A 394 -0.96 -1.19 -9.42
N GLY A 395 -0.85 -0.51 -10.57
CA GLY A 395 0.25 0.40 -10.82
C GLY A 395 -0.16 1.63 -11.61
N PHE A 396 0.57 2.71 -11.34
CA PHE A 396 0.32 4.04 -11.87
C PHE A 396 1.62 4.72 -12.23
N TYR A 397 1.56 5.72 -13.10
CA TYR A 397 2.72 6.52 -13.49
C TYR A 397 2.40 8.01 -13.55
N ALA A 398 3.42 8.84 -13.33
CA ALA A 398 3.30 10.29 -13.40
C ALA A 398 4.63 10.92 -13.87
N ASP A 399 4.57 12.22 -14.25
CA ASP A 399 5.77 13.02 -14.55
C ASP A 399 6.39 13.63 -13.29
N SER A 400 5.67 13.63 -12.17
CA SER A 400 6.09 14.18 -10.88
C SER A 400 5.71 13.21 -9.76
N LEU A 401 6.50 13.15 -8.68
CA LEU A 401 6.18 12.37 -7.48
C LEU A 401 4.79 12.72 -6.92
N THR A 402 4.40 13.96 -7.00
CA THR A 402 3.09 14.43 -6.50
C THR A 402 1.95 14.31 -7.52
N GLY A 403 2.18 13.62 -8.64
CA GLY A 403 1.16 13.35 -9.66
C GLY A 403 0.96 14.50 -10.67
N PRO A 404 -0.17 14.52 -11.40
CA PRO A 404 -1.25 13.53 -11.33
C PRO A 404 -0.84 12.16 -11.89
N TYR A 405 -1.25 11.11 -11.21
CA TYR A 405 -0.99 9.73 -11.61
C TYR A 405 -2.02 9.23 -12.62
N LYS A 406 -1.56 8.39 -13.55
CA LYS A 406 -2.38 7.72 -14.57
C LYS A 406 -2.21 6.21 -14.44
N PRO A 407 -3.26 5.41 -14.68
CA PRO A 407 -3.16 3.97 -14.57
C PRO A 407 -2.23 3.37 -15.63
N LEU A 408 -1.35 2.48 -15.21
CA LEU A 408 -0.60 1.60 -16.10
C LEU A 408 -1.56 0.67 -16.86
N ASN A 409 -1.19 0.27 -18.05
CA ASN A 409 -1.96 -0.65 -18.90
C ASN A 409 -3.40 -0.20 -19.21
N GLY A 410 -3.72 1.05 -18.89
CA GLY A 410 -5.03 1.66 -19.11
C GLY A 410 -6.07 1.40 -18.02
N THR A 411 -5.82 0.48 -17.09
CA THR A 411 -6.72 0.13 -15.98
C THR A 411 -6.05 0.19 -14.62
N GLY A 412 -4.73 0.17 -14.59
CA GLY A 412 -3.94 0.00 -13.39
C GLY A 412 -3.51 -1.44 -13.14
N LEU A 413 -4.09 -2.44 -13.79
CA LEU A 413 -3.67 -3.83 -13.59
C LEU A 413 -2.21 -4.04 -14.00
N VAL A 414 -1.41 -4.56 -13.07
CA VAL A 414 0.01 -4.93 -13.26
C VAL A 414 0.20 -6.42 -13.09
N LEU A 415 -0.28 -6.98 -11.99
CA LEU A 415 -0.19 -8.41 -11.69
C LEU A 415 -1.51 -8.93 -11.14
N LYS A 416 -1.74 -10.19 -11.38
CA LYS A 416 -2.80 -10.99 -10.77
C LYS A 416 -2.21 -12.30 -10.25
N MET A 417 -2.46 -12.58 -8.97
CA MET A 417 -2.27 -13.88 -8.35
C MET A 417 -3.65 -14.53 -8.23
N ASP A 418 -3.88 -15.63 -8.94
CA ASP A 418 -5.18 -16.29 -9.10
C ASP A 418 -5.18 -17.78 -8.73
N LEU A 419 -4.16 -18.24 -8.02
CA LEU A 419 -4.15 -19.59 -7.47
C LEU A 419 -5.18 -19.70 -6.34
N ASP A 420 -5.59 -20.92 -6.04
CA ASP A 420 -6.35 -21.21 -4.82
C ASP A 420 -5.55 -20.71 -3.61
N PRO A 421 -6.14 -19.93 -2.70
CA PRO A 421 -5.46 -19.48 -1.48
C PRO A 421 -4.84 -20.59 -0.63
N ALA A 422 -5.32 -21.83 -0.75
CA ALA A 422 -4.72 -22.98 -0.11
C ALA A 422 -3.50 -23.57 -0.84
N ASP A 423 -3.16 -23.07 -2.03
CA ASP A 423 -1.97 -23.52 -2.77
C ASP A 423 -0.69 -23.12 -2.03
N LEU A 424 0.27 -24.05 -1.99
CA LEU A 424 1.59 -23.83 -1.34
C LEU A 424 2.43 -22.74 -2.00
N THR A 425 2.07 -22.33 -3.21
CA THR A 425 2.77 -21.29 -3.98
C THR A 425 1.93 -20.01 -4.12
N PHE A 426 0.81 -19.90 -3.41
CA PHE A 426 0.05 -18.66 -3.34
C PHE A 426 0.90 -17.57 -2.71
N SER A 427 1.11 -16.46 -3.42
CA SER A 427 1.97 -15.37 -2.96
C SER A 427 1.21 -14.05 -2.81
N TYR A 428 1.72 -13.21 -1.92
CA TYR A 428 1.15 -11.91 -1.61
C TYR A 428 2.23 -10.87 -1.33
N SER A 429 1.81 -9.59 -1.19
CA SER A 429 2.70 -8.48 -0.89
C SER A 429 3.78 -8.31 -1.97
N HIS A 430 3.32 -8.20 -3.23
CA HIS A 430 4.21 -7.99 -4.37
C HIS A 430 4.84 -6.61 -4.29
N PHE A 431 6.17 -6.58 -4.38
CA PHE A 431 6.95 -5.36 -4.23
C PHE A 431 7.92 -5.21 -5.40
N ALA A 432 7.87 -4.08 -6.10
CA ALA A 432 8.72 -3.80 -7.24
C ALA A 432 10.05 -3.16 -6.82
N VAL A 433 11.16 -3.81 -7.13
CA VAL A 433 12.51 -3.36 -6.83
C VAL A 433 13.17 -2.88 -8.12
N PRO A 434 13.34 -1.56 -8.32
CA PRO A 434 14.00 -1.03 -9.51
C PRO A 434 15.45 -1.49 -9.56
N GLN A 435 15.93 -1.73 -10.78
CA GLN A 435 17.30 -2.10 -11.04
C GLN A 435 18.09 -0.85 -11.45
N ALA A 436 19.43 -0.89 -11.28
CA ALA A 436 20.28 0.25 -11.60
C ALA A 436 20.25 0.62 -13.09
N GLU A 437 19.94 -0.33 -13.96
CA GLU A 437 19.89 -0.15 -15.40
C GLU A 437 18.74 -0.94 -16.03
N GLY A 438 18.26 -0.45 -17.18
CA GLY A 438 17.25 -1.13 -18.00
C GLY A 438 15.81 -0.80 -17.65
N ASP A 439 14.90 -1.56 -18.24
CA ASP A 439 13.42 -1.37 -18.12
C ASP A 439 12.79 -2.42 -17.19
N ASN A 440 13.57 -3.29 -16.59
CA ASN A 440 13.10 -4.36 -15.72
C ASN A 440 13.16 -3.96 -14.26
N VAL A 441 12.14 -4.37 -13.52
CA VAL A 441 12.14 -4.39 -12.06
C VAL A 441 12.07 -5.83 -11.58
N VAL A 442 12.62 -6.12 -10.43
CA VAL A 442 12.45 -7.40 -9.75
C VAL A 442 11.21 -7.32 -8.88
N ILE A 443 10.29 -8.25 -9.07
CA ILE A 443 9.13 -8.40 -8.18
C ILE A 443 9.47 -9.40 -7.09
N THR A 444 9.44 -8.95 -5.85
CA THR A 444 9.54 -9.80 -4.66
C THR A 444 8.19 -9.99 -4.03
N SER A 445 8.00 -11.07 -3.29
CA SER A 445 6.78 -11.39 -2.54
C SER A 445 7.06 -12.48 -1.51
N TYR A 446 6.02 -12.92 -0.79
CA TYR A 446 6.14 -14.09 0.09
C TYR A 446 5.05 -15.12 -0.20
N MET A 447 5.30 -16.37 0.17
CA MET A 447 4.34 -17.47 0.12
C MET A 447 3.47 -17.41 1.39
N THR A 448 2.15 -17.19 1.25
CA THR A 448 1.30 -16.82 2.38
C THR A 448 0.88 -18.03 3.24
N ASN A 449 0.37 -19.07 2.61
CA ASN A 449 -0.40 -20.10 3.30
C ASN A 449 0.43 -21.33 3.72
N ARG A 450 1.74 -21.29 3.51
CA ARG A 450 2.61 -22.42 3.86
C ARG A 450 2.68 -22.68 5.36
N GLY A 451 2.51 -21.64 6.20
CA GLY A 451 2.44 -21.76 7.65
C GLY A 451 1.25 -22.58 8.19
N PHE A 452 0.25 -22.87 7.35
CA PHE A 452 -0.86 -23.77 7.71
C PHE A 452 -0.51 -25.26 7.57
N TYR A 453 0.62 -25.59 6.98
CA TYR A 453 1.07 -26.95 6.74
C TYR A 453 2.22 -27.30 7.68
N THR A 454 2.23 -28.54 8.18
CA THR A 454 3.37 -29.03 8.97
C THR A 454 4.66 -28.94 8.15
N ASP A 455 5.72 -28.41 8.76
CA ASP A 455 7.04 -28.23 8.16
C ASP A 455 7.15 -27.19 7.01
N HIS A 456 6.06 -26.47 6.73
CA HIS A 456 6.06 -25.39 5.73
C HIS A 456 5.72 -24.07 6.40
N HIS A 457 6.69 -23.17 6.51
CA HIS A 457 6.50 -21.83 7.04
C HIS A 457 6.27 -20.83 5.90
N ALA A 458 5.58 -19.74 6.17
CA ALA A 458 5.59 -18.59 5.28
C ALA A 458 7.05 -18.17 5.04
N THR A 459 7.42 -17.88 3.79
CA THR A 459 8.81 -17.71 3.35
C THR A 459 8.88 -16.78 2.16
N PHE A 460 10.07 -16.27 1.84
CA PHE A 460 10.26 -15.53 0.58
C PHE A 460 9.82 -16.37 -0.61
N ALA A 461 9.07 -15.76 -1.52
CA ALA A 461 8.74 -16.36 -2.81
C ALA A 461 9.95 -16.28 -3.76
N PRO A 462 10.04 -17.13 -4.80
CA PRO A 462 10.87 -16.83 -5.94
C PRO A 462 10.53 -15.48 -6.52
N SER A 463 11.54 -14.65 -6.79
CA SER A 463 11.35 -13.38 -7.48
C SER A 463 11.18 -13.60 -8.98
N PHE A 464 10.71 -12.60 -9.71
CA PHE A 464 10.62 -12.64 -11.17
C PHE A 464 10.72 -11.22 -11.74
N LEU A 465 10.83 -11.10 -13.07
CA LEU A 465 10.99 -9.80 -13.71
C LEU A 465 9.66 -9.27 -14.25
N LEU A 466 9.46 -8.00 -14.04
CA LEU A 466 8.42 -7.20 -14.68
C LEU A 466 9.11 -6.14 -15.55
N GLU A 467 8.82 -6.12 -16.83
CA GLU A 467 9.24 -5.05 -17.73
C GLU A 467 8.30 -3.86 -17.64
N ILE A 468 8.88 -2.64 -17.58
CA ILE A 468 8.13 -1.38 -17.56
C ILE A 468 8.56 -0.50 -18.73
N LYS A 469 7.66 -0.29 -19.69
CA LYS A 469 7.91 0.58 -20.86
C LYS A 469 6.88 1.70 -20.92
N GLY A 470 7.24 2.86 -20.38
CA GLY A 470 6.36 4.02 -20.31
C GLY A 470 5.09 3.73 -19.50
N SER A 471 3.93 3.62 -20.16
CA SER A 471 2.64 3.32 -19.52
C SER A 471 2.26 1.84 -19.56
N LYS A 472 3.16 0.95 -19.95
CA LYS A 472 2.90 -0.48 -20.10
C LYS A 472 3.82 -1.31 -19.24
N THR A 473 3.27 -2.42 -18.72
CA THR A 473 4.03 -3.44 -18.01
C THR A 473 3.72 -4.82 -18.54
N SER A 474 4.66 -5.74 -18.42
CA SER A 474 4.44 -7.16 -18.70
C SER A 474 5.38 -8.03 -17.87
N VAL A 475 4.87 -9.14 -17.36
CA VAL A 475 5.72 -10.18 -16.76
C VAL A 475 6.66 -10.72 -17.85
N VAL A 476 7.96 -10.74 -17.55
CA VAL A 476 8.95 -11.27 -18.49
C VAL A 476 8.88 -12.80 -18.46
N LYS A 477 8.69 -13.40 -19.63
CA LYS A 477 8.58 -14.85 -19.74
C LYS A 477 9.86 -15.54 -19.30
N ASP A 478 9.73 -16.68 -18.58
CA ASP A 478 10.83 -17.52 -18.11
C ASP A 478 11.85 -16.75 -17.26
N SER A 479 11.41 -15.74 -16.49
CA SER A 479 12.24 -14.86 -15.69
C SER A 479 12.22 -15.17 -14.20
N ILE A 480 11.79 -16.37 -13.80
CA ILE A 480 11.79 -16.77 -12.38
C ILE A 480 13.23 -16.78 -11.86
N LEU A 481 13.43 -16.06 -10.77
CA LEU A 481 14.70 -15.93 -10.05
C LEU A 481 14.67 -16.78 -8.77
N SER A 482 15.75 -16.79 -8.03
CA SER A 482 15.80 -17.46 -6.72
C SER A 482 14.85 -16.83 -5.70
N GLN A 483 14.51 -17.59 -4.65
CA GLN A 483 13.69 -17.10 -3.54
C GLN A 483 14.33 -15.89 -2.86
N GLY A 484 13.62 -14.77 -2.83
CA GLY A 484 14.08 -13.53 -2.20
C GLY A 484 15.19 -12.81 -2.94
N GLN A 485 15.51 -13.18 -4.19
CA GLN A 485 16.52 -12.48 -4.99
C GLN A 485 16.04 -11.07 -5.32
N LEU A 486 16.91 -10.07 -5.09
CA LEU A 486 16.57 -8.64 -5.19
C LEU A 486 17.08 -7.97 -6.47
N THR A 487 18.17 -8.50 -7.04
CA THR A 487 18.87 -7.89 -8.18
C THR A 487 19.13 -8.90 -9.28
N ILE A 488 19.25 -8.40 -10.50
CA ILE A 488 19.79 -9.12 -11.64
C ILE A 488 21.20 -8.62 -11.90
N ASP A 489 22.17 -9.55 -12.07
CA ASP A 489 23.55 -9.22 -12.40
C ASP A 489 23.70 -8.78 -13.87
#